data_7e4adedeb918a6ba25d83799429be84c
#
_entry.id   7e4adedeb918a6ba25d83799429be84c
#
_cell.length_a   1.000
_cell.length_b   1.000
_cell.length_c   1.000
_cell.angle_alpha   90.00
_cell.angle_beta   90.00
_cell.angle_gamma   90.00
#
_symmetry.space_group_name_H-M   'P 1'
#
loop_
_entity.id
_entity.type
_entity.pdbx_description
1 polymer ?
#
loop_
_entity_poly.entity_id
_entity_poly.type
_entity_poly.pdbx_seq_one_letter_code
_entity_poly.pdbx_strand_id
1 'polypeptide(L)'
;MELYSGYAFARFTSAGTSANLSGGMGSFGWNLRPWLQIIGDSTYNFATASGAKTVLYGNHFGARYFYRGGRFSMGRRGITPFVEALVGGSRLDTTVSGPGGFKTSVNCISYKAGGGLDFHFSPHWEVRLINVDYYRTTFGAAGYSAAQNNYWASAGVVLRLFGARSE
;
A
#
# COMPACT_ATOMS: atom_id res chain seq x y z
N MET A 1 12.74 13.83 1.97
CA MET A 1 11.87 13.39 0.86
C MET A 1 12.24 11.97 0.51
N GLU A 2 11.28 11.08 0.39
CA GLU A 2 11.48 9.65 0.17
C GLU A 2 10.60 9.18 -0.99
N LEU A 3 11.16 8.30 -1.82
CA LEU A 3 10.43 7.56 -2.86
C LEU A 3 10.49 6.08 -2.51
N TYR A 4 9.36 5.41 -2.57
CA TYR A 4 9.26 3.97 -2.39
C TYR A 4 8.75 3.33 -3.67
N SER A 5 9.31 2.16 -4.00
CA SER A 5 8.81 1.27 -5.02
C SER A 5 8.92 -0.17 -4.53
N GLY A 6 7.88 -0.94 -4.71
CA GLY A 6 7.85 -2.31 -4.22
C GLY A 6 6.78 -3.18 -4.83
N TYR A 7 6.89 -4.47 -4.53
CA TYR A 7 5.88 -5.47 -4.83
C TYR A 7 4.78 -5.40 -3.77
N ALA A 8 3.55 -5.56 -4.22
CA ALA A 8 2.36 -5.51 -3.38
C ALA A 8 1.49 -6.74 -3.59
N PHE A 9 0.98 -7.26 -2.48
CA PHE A 9 0.03 -8.36 -2.41
C PHE A 9 -1.20 -7.91 -1.65
N ALA A 10 -2.37 -8.17 -2.21
CA ALA A 10 -3.64 -7.85 -1.57
C ALA A 10 -4.54 -9.08 -1.52
N ARG A 11 -5.11 -9.35 -0.36
CA ARG A 11 -6.14 -10.38 -0.18
C ARG A 11 -7.48 -9.69 0.03
N PHE A 12 -8.36 -9.87 -0.94
CA PHE A 12 -9.73 -9.37 -0.93
C PHE A 12 -10.68 -10.47 -0.52
N THR A 13 -11.60 -10.15 0.38
CA THR A 13 -12.66 -11.05 0.80
C THR A 13 -13.99 -10.35 0.56
N SER A 14 -14.82 -10.91 -0.32
CA SER A 14 -16.17 -10.41 -0.62
C SER A 14 -17.15 -11.57 -0.66
N ALA A 15 -18.25 -11.48 0.10
CA ALA A 15 -19.35 -12.45 0.12
C ALA A 15 -18.89 -13.91 0.26
N GLY A 16 -17.88 -14.18 1.12
CA GLY A 16 -17.37 -15.53 1.36
C GLY A 16 -16.35 -16.05 0.34
N THR A 17 -16.06 -15.28 -0.71
CA THR A 17 -15.04 -15.62 -1.71
C THR A 17 -13.81 -14.73 -1.50
N SER A 18 -12.63 -15.34 -1.47
CA SER A 18 -11.36 -14.61 -1.37
C SER A 18 -10.64 -14.60 -2.71
N ALA A 19 -10.13 -13.45 -3.11
CA ALA A 19 -9.28 -13.28 -4.28
C ALA A 19 -7.93 -12.70 -3.85
N ASN A 20 -6.85 -13.26 -4.39
CA ASN A 20 -5.49 -12.77 -4.18
C ASN A 20 -5.08 -11.94 -5.40
N LEU A 21 -4.69 -10.70 -5.18
CA LEU A 21 -4.20 -9.79 -6.21
C LEU A 21 -2.73 -9.51 -5.96
N SER A 22 -1.95 -9.50 -7.02
CA SER A 22 -0.52 -9.20 -7.00
C SER A 22 -0.22 -7.98 -7.87
N GLY A 23 0.78 -7.22 -7.51
CA GLY A 23 1.13 -6.05 -8.32
C GLY A 23 2.26 -5.22 -7.77
N GLY A 24 2.23 -3.93 -8.07
CA GLY A 24 3.21 -2.96 -7.64
C GLY A 24 2.62 -1.82 -6.84
N MET A 25 3.46 -1.22 -6.03
CA MET A 25 3.16 -0.03 -5.25
C MET A 25 4.31 0.97 -5.37
N GLY A 26 3.96 2.23 -5.54
CA GLY A 26 4.88 3.36 -5.41
C GLY A 26 4.35 4.34 -4.37
N SER A 27 5.23 4.95 -3.59
CA SER A 27 4.83 6.05 -2.72
C SER A 27 5.87 7.16 -2.68
N PHE A 28 5.36 8.35 -2.41
CA PHE A 28 6.14 9.56 -2.20
C PHE A 28 5.89 10.05 -0.78
N GLY A 29 6.98 10.34 -0.04
CA GLY A 29 6.92 10.81 1.33
C GLY A 29 7.67 12.13 1.54
N TRP A 30 7.01 13.08 2.23
CA TRP A 30 7.62 14.32 2.65
C TRP A 30 7.77 14.35 4.17
N ASN A 31 9.02 14.37 4.66
CA ASN A 31 9.31 14.40 6.09
C ASN A 31 9.06 15.80 6.67
N LEU A 32 7.99 15.96 7.46
CA LEU A 32 7.70 17.18 8.21
C LEU A 32 8.57 17.27 9.46
N ARG A 33 8.80 16.15 10.11
CA ARG A 33 9.62 15.97 11.30
C ARG A 33 10.42 14.67 11.16
N PRO A 34 11.48 14.47 11.95
CA PRO A 34 12.21 13.19 11.94
C PRO A 34 11.33 11.95 12.17
N TRP A 35 10.24 12.12 12.89
CA TRP A 35 9.30 11.06 13.27
C TRP A 35 7.97 11.10 12.52
N LEU A 36 7.70 12.16 11.70
CA LEU A 36 6.42 12.35 11.01
C LEU A 36 6.63 12.64 9.52
N GLN A 37 5.97 11.86 8.69
CA GLN A 37 5.98 11.99 7.24
C GLN A 37 4.53 12.11 6.72
N ILE A 38 4.31 13.02 5.77
CA ILE A 38 3.13 13.00 4.92
C ILE A 38 3.45 12.12 3.73
N ILE A 39 2.55 11.22 3.37
CA ILE A 39 2.75 10.28 2.26
C ILE A 39 1.58 10.28 1.30
N GLY A 40 1.90 10.07 0.03
CA GLY A 40 0.95 9.68 -0.99
C GLY A 40 1.37 8.35 -1.60
N ASP A 41 0.45 7.40 -1.76
CA ASP A 41 0.72 6.14 -2.41
C ASP A 41 -0.14 5.93 -3.67
N SER A 42 0.41 5.16 -4.60
CA SER A 42 -0.29 4.65 -5.78
C SER A 42 -0.04 3.16 -5.87
N THR A 43 -1.11 2.41 -6.10
CA THR A 43 -1.08 0.96 -6.16
C THR A 43 -1.75 0.43 -7.42
N TYR A 44 -1.16 -0.62 -7.98
CA TYR A 44 -1.67 -1.33 -9.14
C TYR A 44 -1.58 -2.83 -8.88
N ASN A 45 -2.72 -3.49 -8.73
CA ASN A 45 -2.79 -4.92 -8.48
C ASN A 45 -3.74 -5.58 -9.44
N PHE A 46 -3.42 -6.80 -9.84
CA PHE A 46 -4.25 -7.58 -10.74
C PHE A 46 -4.35 -9.04 -10.32
N ALA A 47 -5.43 -9.66 -10.74
CA ALA A 47 -5.66 -11.10 -10.68
C ALA A 47 -6.34 -11.56 -11.95
N THR A 48 -6.06 -12.78 -12.36
CA THR A 48 -6.77 -13.43 -13.46
C THR A 48 -7.26 -14.78 -12.97
N ALA A 49 -8.55 -15.00 -13.00
CA ALA A 49 -9.18 -16.25 -12.60
C ALA A 49 -10.38 -16.55 -13.49
N SER A 50 -10.50 -17.80 -13.95
CA SER A 50 -11.67 -18.30 -14.71
C SER A 50 -12.09 -17.42 -15.89
N GLY A 51 -11.12 -16.87 -16.66
CA GLY A 51 -11.41 -16.00 -17.80
C GLY A 51 -11.78 -14.54 -17.45
N ALA A 52 -11.83 -14.20 -16.17
CA ALA A 52 -12.03 -12.84 -15.70
C ALA A 52 -10.69 -12.23 -15.26
N LYS A 53 -10.40 -11.02 -15.74
CA LYS A 53 -9.27 -10.20 -15.31
C LYS A 53 -9.79 -9.10 -14.40
N THR A 54 -9.31 -9.05 -13.17
CA THR A 54 -9.62 -8.02 -12.18
C THR A 54 -8.38 -7.16 -11.95
N VAL A 55 -8.55 -5.84 -12.01
CA VAL A 55 -7.48 -4.86 -11.77
C VAL A 55 -7.96 -3.89 -10.71
N LEU A 56 -7.15 -3.70 -9.69
CA LEU A 56 -7.36 -2.73 -8.62
C LEU A 56 -6.34 -1.62 -8.72
N TYR A 57 -6.83 -0.39 -8.85
CA TYR A 57 -6.06 0.84 -8.71
C TYR A 57 -6.40 1.48 -7.37
N GLY A 58 -5.40 2.02 -6.69
CA GLY A 58 -5.60 2.78 -5.47
C GLY A 58 -4.67 3.99 -5.44
N ASN A 59 -5.21 5.13 -4.99
CA ASN A 59 -4.43 6.32 -4.70
C ASN A 59 -4.85 6.81 -3.31
N HIS A 60 -3.89 6.89 -2.39
CA HIS A 60 -4.15 7.24 -1.00
C HIS A 60 -3.17 8.32 -0.55
N PHE A 61 -3.61 9.08 0.42
CA PHE A 61 -2.84 10.14 1.04
C PHE A 61 -3.04 10.08 2.56
N GLY A 62 -1.97 10.36 3.33
CA GLY A 62 -2.07 10.32 4.78
C GLY A 62 -0.76 10.62 5.48
N ALA A 63 -0.62 10.06 6.69
CA ALA A 63 0.54 10.27 7.53
C ALA A 63 1.17 8.94 7.95
N ARG A 64 2.51 8.97 8.09
CA ARG A 64 3.33 7.90 8.63
C ARG A 64 4.12 8.41 9.82
N TYR A 65 4.07 7.67 10.89
CA TYR A 65 4.83 7.92 12.11
C TYR A 65 5.95 6.88 12.24
N PHE A 66 7.19 7.33 12.41
CA PHE A 66 8.35 6.49 12.63
C PHE A 66 8.69 6.41 14.11
N TYR A 67 8.79 5.21 14.65
CA TYR A 67 9.30 5.00 16.00
C TYR A 67 10.82 4.97 15.99
N ARG A 68 11.44 6.00 16.54
CA ARG A 68 12.91 6.17 16.60
C ARG A 68 13.46 5.98 18.01
N GLY A 69 12.80 5.20 18.85
CA GLY A 69 13.21 4.92 20.22
C GLY A 69 14.34 3.90 20.33
N GLY A 70 15.41 4.33 20.78
CA GLY A 70 16.64 3.90 21.43
C GLY A 70 17.25 2.50 21.22
N ARG A 71 16.55 1.40 21.08
CA ARG A 71 17.16 0.06 21.12
C ARG A 71 17.32 -0.66 19.78
N PHE A 72 16.72 -0.16 18.74
CA PHE A 72 16.74 -0.79 17.40
C PHE A 72 17.71 -0.12 16.42
N SER A 73 18.41 0.94 16.84
CA SER A 73 19.41 1.61 16.01
C SER A 73 20.80 0.97 16.26
N MET A 74 21.29 0.20 15.32
CA MET A 74 22.63 -0.35 15.31
C MET A 74 23.57 0.60 14.53
N GLY A 75 23.89 1.77 15.09
CA GLY A 75 24.76 2.74 14.45
C GLY A 75 24.20 3.25 13.10
N ARG A 76 25.00 3.22 12.01
CA ARG A 76 24.59 3.62 10.66
C ARG A 76 23.62 2.63 9.99
N ARG A 77 23.43 1.44 10.54
CA ARG A 77 22.49 0.40 10.10
C ARG A 77 21.47 0.20 11.20
N GLY A 78 20.21 0.11 10.85
CA GLY A 78 19.17 -0.08 11.85
C GLY A 78 17.80 -0.36 11.25
N ILE A 79 16.95 -0.94 12.08
CA ILE A 79 15.54 -1.16 11.74
C ILE A 79 14.71 -0.02 12.35
N THR A 80 13.86 0.60 11.56
CA THR A 80 12.92 1.61 12.01
C THR A 80 11.50 1.11 11.81
N PRO A 81 10.77 0.80 12.88
CA PRO A 81 9.35 0.54 12.81
C PRO A 81 8.57 1.82 12.48
N PHE A 82 7.47 1.66 11.76
CA PHE A 82 6.54 2.73 11.50
C PHE A 82 5.09 2.25 11.55
N VAL A 83 4.18 3.20 11.75
CA VAL A 83 2.75 3.02 11.58
C VAL A 83 2.23 4.08 10.62
N GLU A 84 1.16 3.77 9.89
CA GLU A 84 0.59 4.70 8.93
C GLU A 84 -0.94 4.63 8.88
N ALA A 85 -1.54 5.74 8.48
CA ALA A 85 -2.97 5.83 8.22
C ALA A 85 -3.19 6.71 6.99
N LEU A 86 -3.92 6.18 6.01
CA LEU A 86 -4.19 6.83 4.74
C LEU A 86 -5.66 6.72 4.37
N VAL A 87 -6.12 7.73 3.64
CA VAL A 87 -7.44 7.79 3.03
C VAL A 87 -7.28 8.10 1.54
N GLY A 88 -8.18 7.57 0.72
CA GLY A 88 -8.10 7.81 -0.72
C GLY A 88 -9.22 7.21 -1.51
N GLY A 89 -8.97 7.02 -2.79
CA GLY A 89 -9.88 6.40 -3.72
C GLY A 89 -9.31 5.12 -4.30
N SER A 90 -10.19 4.16 -4.54
CA SER A 90 -9.87 2.92 -5.24
C SER A 90 -10.84 2.67 -6.37
N ARG A 91 -10.31 2.08 -7.43
CA ARG A 91 -11.06 1.67 -8.62
C ARG A 91 -10.81 0.21 -8.89
N LEU A 92 -11.89 -0.52 -9.00
CA LEU A 92 -11.89 -1.93 -9.37
C LEU A 92 -12.44 -2.07 -10.79
N ASP A 93 -11.61 -2.56 -11.70
CA ASP A 93 -12.00 -2.88 -13.09
C ASP A 93 -12.03 -4.41 -13.23
N THR A 94 -13.17 -4.95 -13.63
CA THR A 94 -13.33 -6.37 -13.93
C THR A 94 -13.69 -6.53 -15.40
N THR A 95 -12.93 -7.33 -16.13
CA THR A 95 -13.15 -7.65 -17.54
C THR A 95 -13.31 -9.17 -17.68
N VAL A 96 -14.44 -9.60 -18.20
CA VAL A 96 -14.70 -10.99 -18.56
C VAL A 96 -14.55 -11.13 -20.06
N SER A 97 -13.66 -12.02 -20.52
CA SER A 97 -13.39 -12.27 -21.94
C SER A 97 -14.21 -13.48 -22.40
N GLY A 98 -14.77 -13.41 -23.64
CA GLY A 98 -15.53 -14.50 -24.27
C GLY A 98 -16.81 -14.03 -24.97
N PRO A 99 -17.57 -14.95 -25.59
CA PRO A 99 -18.90 -14.63 -26.14
C PRO A 99 -19.83 -14.14 -25.04
N GLY A 100 -20.29 -12.88 -25.14
CA GLY A 100 -21.05 -12.20 -24.09
C GLY A 100 -20.21 -11.54 -22.99
N GLY A 101 -18.91 -11.36 -23.23
CA GLY A 101 -18.00 -10.68 -22.30
C GLY A 101 -18.44 -9.25 -21.94
N PHE A 102 -18.16 -8.84 -20.70
CA PHE A 102 -18.52 -7.51 -20.20
C PHE A 102 -17.35 -6.88 -19.45
N LYS A 103 -17.39 -5.57 -19.33
CA LYS A 103 -16.45 -4.79 -18.51
C LYS A 103 -17.24 -3.98 -17.48
N THR A 104 -16.84 -4.08 -16.23
CA THR A 104 -17.41 -3.31 -15.12
C THR A 104 -16.30 -2.56 -14.41
N SER A 105 -16.59 -1.29 -14.09
CA SER A 105 -15.68 -0.43 -13.33
C SER A 105 -16.45 0.17 -12.16
N VAL A 106 -15.88 0.05 -10.96
CA VAL A 106 -16.47 0.61 -9.73
C VAL A 106 -15.42 1.43 -8.99
N ASN A 107 -15.79 2.65 -8.62
CA ASN A 107 -14.95 3.52 -7.79
C ASN A 107 -15.46 3.51 -6.35
N CYS A 108 -14.57 3.61 -5.38
CA CYS A 108 -14.91 3.70 -3.96
C CYS A 108 -13.95 4.59 -3.19
N ILE A 109 -14.42 5.05 -2.03
CA ILE A 109 -13.54 5.59 -1.00
C ILE A 109 -12.92 4.42 -0.25
N SER A 110 -11.65 4.55 0.08
CA SER A 110 -10.88 3.51 0.76
C SER A 110 -9.96 4.08 1.83
N TYR A 111 -9.70 3.27 2.84
CA TYR A 111 -8.86 3.60 3.99
C TYR A 111 -7.83 2.50 4.18
N LYS A 112 -6.60 2.90 4.49
CA LYS A 112 -5.53 2.00 4.90
C LYS A 112 -5.04 2.40 6.29
N ALA A 113 -4.82 1.43 7.15
CA ALA A 113 -4.16 1.63 8.43
C ALA A 113 -3.30 0.42 8.76
N GLY A 114 -2.05 0.67 9.08
CA GLY A 114 -1.10 -0.41 9.31
C GLY A 114 0.27 0.06 9.73
N GLY A 115 1.28 -0.71 9.35
CA GLY A 115 2.66 -0.36 9.66
C GLY A 115 3.65 -1.39 9.13
N GLY A 116 4.92 -1.09 9.32
CA GLY A 116 6.00 -1.90 8.77
C GLY A 116 7.35 -1.64 9.40
N LEU A 117 8.36 -2.20 8.74
CA LEU A 117 9.76 -2.15 9.17
C LEU A 117 10.63 -1.70 7.99
N ASP A 118 11.35 -0.61 8.17
CA ASP A 118 12.37 -0.13 7.23
C ASP A 118 13.77 -0.46 7.75
N PHE A 119 14.59 -1.10 6.92
CA PHE A 119 15.99 -1.40 7.20
C PHE A 119 16.91 -0.43 6.46
N HIS A 120 17.67 0.34 7.22
CA HIS A 120 18.64 1.30 6.71
C HIS A 120 19.99 0.65 6.49
N PHE A 121 20.49 0.63 5.27
CA PHE A 121 21.83 0.10 4.95
C PHE A 121 22.76 1.15 4.34
N SER A 122 22.20 2.28 3.86
CA SER A 122 22.95 3.40 3.28
C SER A 122 22.27 4.72 3.63
N PRO A 123 22.97 5.87 3.54
CA PRO A 123 22.37 7.19 3.76
C PRO A 123 21.19 7.52 2.82
N HIS A 124 21.20 6.94 1.61
CA HIS A 124 20.21 7.19 0.57
C HIS A 124 19.28 6.02 0.30
N TRP A 125 19.62 4.81 0.75
CA TRP A 125 18.88 3.61 0.42
C TRP A 125 18.43 2.85 1.67
N GLU A 126 17.18 2.45 1.66
CA GLU A 126 16.57 1.60 2.67
C GLU A 126 15.78 0.49 1.99
N VAL A 127 15.65 -0.62 2.67
CA VAL A 127 14.74 -1.70 2.28
C VAL A 127 13.55 -1.69 3.23
N ARG A 128 12.36 -1.54 2.69
CA ARG A 128 11.13 -1.84 3.43
C ARG A 128 10.97 -3.34 3.44
N LEU A 129 11.27 -3.94 4.59
CA LEU A 129 11.23 -5.39 4.77
C LEU A 129 9.80 -5.91 4.64
N ILE A 130 8.88 -5.19 5.25
CA ILE A 130 7.45 -5.47 5.21
C ILE A 130 6.66 -4.22 5.55
N ASN A 131 5.54 -4.04 4.87
CA ASN A 131 4.44 -3.17 5.27
C ASN A 131 3.15 -3.98 5.22
N VAL A 132 2.36 -3.96 6.29
CA VAL A 132 1.07 -4.66 6.36
C VAL A 132 0.01 -3.65 6.75
N ASP A 133 -1.02 -3.53 5.91
CA ASP A 133 -2.14 -2.62 6.13
C ASP A 133 -3.46 -3.39 6.16
N TYR A 134 -4.30 -3.00 7.10
CA TYR A 134 -5.71 -3.21 7.00
C TYR A 134 -6.28 -2.25 5.97
N TYR A 135 -6.92 -2.80 4.95
CA TYR A 135 -7.43 -2.05 3.81
C TYR A 135 -8.94 -2.19 3.70
N ARG A 136 -9.66 -1.11 4.02
CA ARG A 136 -11.10 -1.07 3.94
C ARG A 136 -11.55 -0.33 2.69
N THR A 137 -12.39 -0.97 1.89
CA THR A 137 -13.00 -0.40 0.69
C THR A 137 -14.53 -0.38 0.84
N THR A 138 -15.18 0.64 0.27
CA THR A 138 -16.63 0.83 0.36
C THR A 138 -17.22 0.84 -1.05
N PHE A 139 -17.34 -0.33 -1.66
CA PHE A 139 -17.95 -0.48 -2.98
C PHE A 139 -19.48 -0.55 -2.85
N GLY A 140 -20.15 0.61 -2.86
CA GLY A 140 -21.60 0.74 -2.66
C GLY A 140 -22.49 0.50 -3.90
N ALA A 141 -21.98 -0.13 -4.97
CA ALA A 141 -22.73 -0.31 -6.22
C ALA A 141 -22.71 -1.76 -6.74
N ALA A 142 -23.82 -2.18 -7.35
CA ALA A 142 -23.94 -3.40 -8.16
C ALA A 142 -23.62 -4.72 -7.44
N GLY A 143 -24.29 -5.02 -6.32
CA GLY A 143 -24.26 -6.36 -5.70
C GLY A 143 -23.04 -6.64 -4.84
N TYR A 144 -22.15 -5.69 -4.63
CA TYR A 144 -21.06 -5.80 -3.67
C TYR A 144 -21.51 -5.38 -2.28
N SER A 145 -21.06 -6.08 -1.25
CA SER A 145 -21.24 -5.67 0.15
C SER A 145 -20.71 -4.25 0.34
N ALA A 146 -21.47 -3.40 1.03
CA ALA A 146 -21.17 -1.98 1.19
C ALA A 146 -19.80 -1.68 1.82
N ALA A 147 -19.20 -2.62 2.53
CA ALA A 147 -17.86 -2.51 3.09
C ALA A 147 -17.11 -3.83 3.01
N GLN A 148 -15.89 -3.80 2.51
CA GLN A 148 -14.99 -4.93 2.43
C GLN A 148 -13.76 -4.69 3.28
N ASN A 149 -13.40 -5.69 4.07
CA ASN A 149 -12.25 -5.70 4.93
C ASN A 149 -11.16 -6.57 4.29
N ASN A 150 -10.07 -5.96 3.91
CA ASN A 150 -9.02 -6.60 3.14
C ASN A 150 -7.68 -6.43 3.85
N TYR A 151 -6.72 -7.27 3.51
CA TYR A 151 -5.35 -7.16 3.97
C TYR A 151 -4.44 -6.87 2.78
N TRP A 152 -3.51 -5.98 3.03
CA TRP A 152 -2.51 -5.55 2.09
C TRP A 152 -1.13 -5.80 2.66
N ALA A 153 -0.21 -6.32 1.87
CA ALA A 153 1.19 -6.45 2.26
C ALA A 153 2.09 -5.98 1.13
N SER A 154 3.17 -5.28 1.45
CA SER A 154 4.17 -4.87 0.47
C SER A 154 5.58 -4.94 1.03
N ALA A 155 6.56 -5.12 0.12
CA ALA A 155 7.98 -5.03 0.41
C ALA A 155 8.70 -4.39 -0.79
N GLY A 156 9.80 -3.66 -0.54
CA GLY A 156 10.49 -2.96 -1.63
C GLY A 156 11.63 -2.07 -1.17
N VAL A 157 11.97 -1.10 -1.99
CA VAL A 157 13.12 -0.22 -1.79
C VAL A 157 12.66 1.21 -1.60
N VAL A 158 13.29 1.92 -0.66
CA VAL A 158 13.09 3.34 -0.36
C VAL A 158 14.34 4.11 -0.77
N LEU A 159 14.17 5.13 -1.60
CA LEU A 159 15.21 6.07 -1.98
C LEU A 159 14.98 7.40 -1.24
N ARG A 160 15.98 7.86 -0.49
CA ARG A 160 16.00 9.19 0.14
C ARG A 160 16.66 10.20 -0.77
N LEU A 161 15.89 11.18 -1.23
CA LEU A 161 16.37 12.20 -2.19
C LEU A 161 17.05 13.39 -1.50
N PHE A 162 16.65 13.75 -0.28
CA PHE A 162 17.21 14.87 0.50
C PHE A 162 17.15 14.60 2.00
N GLY A 163 18.19 15.02 2.71
CA GLY A 163 18.26 15.01 4.15
C GLY A 163 19.06 13.86 4.71
N ALA A 164 20.37 14.11 4.91
CA ALA A 164 21.07 13.38 5.96
C ALA A 164 20.31 13.61 7.27
N ARG A 165 20.04 12.56 8.04
CA ARG A 165 19.58 12.73 9.42
C ARG A 165 20.61 13.60 10.14
N SER A 166 20.25 14.80 10.54
CA SER A 166 20.94 15.45 11.65
C SER A 166 20.69 14.56 12.88
N GLU A 167 21.74 14.01 13.42
CA GLU A 167 21.79 13.31 14.69
C GLU A 167 21.20 14.18 15.81
#